data_b5b4071e0347705f7369b935a71a3a9c
#
_entry.id   b5b4071e0347705f7369b935a71a3a9c
#
_cell.length_a   1.000
_cell.length_b   1.000
_cell.length_c   1.000
_cell.angle_alpha   90.00
_cell.angle_beta   90.00
_cell.angle_gamma   90.00
#
_symmetry.space_group_name_H-M   'P 1'
#
loop_
_entity.id
_entity.type
_entity.pdbx_description
1 polymer ?
#
loop_
_entity_poly.entity_id
_entity_poly.type
_entity_poly.pdbx_seq_one_letter_code
_entity_poly.pdbx_strand_id
1 'polypeptide(L)'
;MKMPPVLCCIVFLFVSMLSAVPRQQEKPRVIVTTDGEIDDQSSMIRFLMYSSDYDVAGIVQVNGVQKDGHSKDKWIESQIAKYAECLPNLRKHNPDYPDAEYLLSVLAVGNENREDLHKLPPLLSDSEGAQLIIRTLLDSDPRPVHILAWGGANTQANALWQIKQKYSAAEWAKAVSKARLYCIWYQDGGGKWIEQNLPEIIIYESGAPDHDGGWRYVWDYMSVDYYFKNRLSKNSKELQQIMDKPWLADHIKNGHGPLCAAYPQEYTSEGDTPSFMPLIRNGLEQHTDYTLGGWGGRPEYKNGNHMQDGNDLKNGVSDSHYTFQRWLPAIQNDWAARADWCVADEYSKANHQPVARI
;
A
#
# COMPACT_ATOMS: atom_id res chain seq x y z
N MET A 1 -45.37 32.49 64.95
CA MET A 1 -44.21 32.42 64.02
C MET A 1 -44.40 31.20 63.13
N LYS A 2 -44.80 31.41 61.87
CA LYS A 2 -44.96 30.34 60.85
C LYS A 2 -43.72 30.29 60.01
N MET A 3 -43.03 29.11 59.93
CA MET A 3 -41.91 28.89 59.06
C MET A 3 -42.41 28.68 57.62
N PRO A 4 -41.71 29.20 56.60
CA PRO A 4 -42.07 28.93 55.18
C PRO A 4 -41.54 27.59 54.75
N PRO A 5 -42.18 26.91 53.74
CA PRO A 5 -41.75 25.64 53.23
C PRO A 5 -40.49 25.79 52.34
N VAL A 6 -39.53 24.92 52.58
CA VAL A 6 -38.35 24.77 51.75
C VAL A 6 -38.73 23.98 50.47
N LEU A 7 -38.64 24.65 49.33
CA LEU A 7 -38.89 24.07 48.04
C LEU A 7 -37.58 23.33 47.58
N CYS A 8 -37.62 22.00 47.63
CA CYS A 8 -36.51 21.17 47.18
C CYS A 8 -36.57 20.99 45.63
N CYS A 9 -35.77 21.78 44.90
CA CYS A 9 -35.62 21.58 43.44
C CYS A 9 -34.75 20.37 43.17
N ILE A 10 -35.36 19.26 42.74
CA ILE A 10 -34.63 18.08 42.19
C ILE A 10 -34.30 18.39 40.75
N VAL A 11 -33.01 18.66 40.47
CA VAL A 11 -32.48 18.80 39.13
C VAL A 11 -32.19 17.39 38.59
N PHE A 12 -33.00 16.90 37.66
CA PHE A 12 -32.70 15.71 36.91
C PHE A 12 -31.66 16.03 35.84
N LEU A 13 -30.41 15.63 36.09
CA LEU A 13 -29.37 15.58 35.08
C LEU A 13 -29.65 14.42 34.14
N PHE A 14 -30.22 14.70 32.97
CA PHE A 14 -30.22 13.73 31.85
C PHE A 14 -28.80 13.63 31.31
N VAL A 15 -28.07 12.61 31.76
CA VAL A 15 -26.86 12.15 31.08
C VAL A 15 -27.30 11.40 29.86
N SER A 16 -27.33 12.07 28.70
CA SER A 16 -27.47 11.40 27.41
C SER A 16 -26.19 10.56 27.20
N MET A 17 -26.29 9.24 27.43
CA MET A 17 -25.30 8.30 26.95
C MET A 17 -25.37 8.32 25.42
N LEU A 18 -24.54 9.15 24.79
CA LEU A 18 -24.20 8.97 23.40
C LEU A 18 -23.50 7.60 23.31
N SER A 19 -24.24 6.59 22.88
CA SER A 19 -23.64 5.34 22.44
C SER A 19 -22.68 5.72 21.32
N ALA A 20 -21.39 5.65 21.59
CA ALA A 20 -20.39 5.76 20.55
C ALA A 20 -20.60 4.56 19.62
N VAL A 21 -21.33 4.78 18.53
CA VAL A 21 -21.32 3.82 17.41
C VAL A 21 -19.86 3.68 17.05
N PRO A 22 -19.27 2.47 17.02
CA PRO A 22 -17.92 2.29 16.57
C PRO A 22 -17.81 2.96 15.19
N ARG A 23 -17.02 4.03 15.09
CA ARG A 23 -16.79 4.70 13.81
C ARG A 23 -16.12 3.66 12.93
N GLN A 24 -16.83 3.20 11.90
CA GLN A 24 -16.22 2.32 10.91
C GLN A 24 -14.97 3.05 10.43
N GLN A 25 -13.81 2.45 10.64
CA GLN A 25 -12.55 3.08 10.30
C GLN A 25 -12.54 3.33 8.78
N GLU A 26 -12.38 4.60 8.41
CA GLU A 26 -12.40 5.00 7.01
C GLU A 26 -11.24 4.31 6.27
N LYS A 27 -11.52 3.76 5.08
CA LYS A 27 -10.51 3.11 4.27
C LYS A 27 -9.42 4.10 3.86
N PRO A 28 -8.13 3.73 3.86
CA PRO A 28 -7.08 4.57 3.31
C PRO A 28 -7.28 4.72 1.80
N ARG A 29 -6.98 5.90 1.26
CA ARG A 29 -7.00 6.18 -0.18
C ARG A 29 -5.64 5.85 -0.76
N VAL A 30 -5.61 5.07 -1.83
CA VAL A 30 -4.36 4.55 -2.40
C VAL A 30 -4.25 4.88 -3.88
N ILE A 31 -3.10 5.41 -4.28
CA ILE A 31 -2.65 5.47 -5.68
C ILE A 31 -1.42 4.58 -5.78
N VAL A 32 -1.44 3.60 -6.68
CA VAL A 32 -0.28 2.79 -7.03
C VAL A 32 0.33 3.34 -8.31
N THR A 33 1.66 3.49 -8.36
CA THR A 33 2.39 3.71 -9.60
C THR A 33 3.33 2.54 -9.85
N THR A 34 3.30 1.95 -11.05
CA THR A 34 3.92 0.66 -11.36
C THR A 34 4.62 0.69 -12.71
N ASP A 35 5.78 0.08 -12.84
CA ASP A 35 6.51 -0.03 -14.10
C ASP A 35 6.29 -1.38 -14.83
N GLY A 36 5.53 -2.28 -14.19
CA GLY A 36 5.12 -3.55 -14.81
C GLY A 36 6.22 -4.59 -14.90
N GLU A 37 7.25 -4.52 -14.06
CA GLU A 37 8.22 -5.60 -13.89
C GLU A 37 7.52 -6.86 -13.33
N ILE A 38 8.23 -7.95 -13.24
CA ILE A 38 7.61 -9.24 -12.90
C ILE A 38 7.10 -9.29 -11.45
N ASP A 39 7.74 -8.56 -10.55
CA ASP A 39 7.32 -8.40 -9.15
C ASP A 39 6.14 -7.45 -9.01
N ASP A 40 6.06 -6.38 -9.84
CA ASP A 40 4.85 -5.54 -9.98
C ASP A 40 3.64 -6.38 -10.38
N GLN A 41 3.80 -7.22 -11.42
CA GLN A 41 2.72 -8.06 -11.90
C GLN A 41 2.26 -9.07 -10.84
N SER A 42 3.18 -9.56 -10.02
CA SER A 42 2.89 -10.44 -8.89
C SER A 42 2.20 -9.68 -7.76
N SER A 43 2.74 -8.52 -7.39
CA SER A 43 2.21 -7.63 -6.35
C SER A 43 0.81 -7.11 -6.70
N MET A 44 0.52 -6.83 -7.98
CA MET A 44 -0.79 -6.37 -8.43
C MET A 44 -1.88 -7.43 -8.21
N ILE A 45 -1.58 -8.71 -8.41
CA ILE A 45 -2.54 -9.79 -8.11
C ILE A 45 -2.91 -9.78 -6.63
N ARG A 46 -1.92 -9.69 -5.75
CA ARG A 46 -2.18 -9.56 -4.31
C ARG A 46 -2.93 -8.25 -4.00
N PHE A 47 -2.52 -7.12 -4.57
CA PHE A 47 -3.17 -5.83 -4.39
C PHE A 47 -4.67 -5.88 -4.73
N LEU A 48 -5.05 -6.50 -5.83
CA LEU A 48 -6.44 -6.70 -6.22
C LEU A 48 -7.21 -7.55 -5.20
N MET A 49 -6.59 -8.59 -4.62
CA MET A 49 -7.19 -9.42 -3.58
C MET A 49 -7.38 -8.68 -2.24
N TYR A 50 -6.64 -7.60 -2.03
CA TYR A 50 -6.75 -6.73 -0.85
C TYR A 50 -7.54 -5.44 -1.12
N SER A 51 -8.09 -5.26 -2.32
CA SER A 51 -8.78 -4.02 -2.72
C SER A 51 -10.04 -3.69 -1.92
N SER A 52 -10.53 -4.61 -1.09
CA SER A 52 -11.58 -4.34 -0.12
C SER A 52 -11.12 -3.55 1.12
N ASP A 53 -9.81 -3.50 1.39
CA ASP A 53 -9.26 -2.84 2.58
C ASP A 53 -8.97 -1.35 2.38
N TYR A 54 -8.92 -0.87 1.13
CA TYR A 54 -8.62 0.52 0.79
C TYR A 54 -9.48 1.04 -0.37
N ASP A 55 -9.51 2.37 -0.53
CA ASP A 55 -10.14 3.03 -1.67
C ASP A 55 -9.06 3.25 -2.75
N VAL A 56 -9.14 2.50 -3.85
CA VAL A 56 -8.22 2.63 -4.98
C VAL A 56 -8.54 3.93 -5.73
N ALA A 57 -7.75 4.98 -5.47
CA ALA A 57 -7.93 6.29 -6.11
C ALA A 57 -7.20 6.39 -7.46
N GLY A 58 -6.28 5.47 -7.75
CA GLY A 58 -5.59 5.41 -9.03
C GLY A 58 -4.64 4.23 -9.16
N ILE A 59 -4.46 3.78 -10.41
CA ILE A 59 -3.39 2.85 -10.81
C ILE A 59 -2.70 3.51 -12.00
N VAL A 60 -1.41 3.85 -11.86
CA VAL A 60 -0.68 4.67 -12.83
C VAL A 60 0.51 3.89 -13.35
N GLN A 61 0.59 3.70 -14.65
CA GLN A 61 1.75 3.06 -15.27
C GLN A 61 2.87 4.06 -15.49
N VAL A 62 4.08 3.70 -15.06
CA VAL A 62 5.29 4.53 -15.12
C VAL A 62 6.46 3.72 -15.65
N ASN A 63 7.62 4.36 -15.81
CA ASN A 63 8.88 3.67 -16.11
C ASN A 63 9.54 3.13 -14.84
N GLY A 64 10.44 2.18 -15.03
CA GLY A 64 11.37 1.69 -14.02
C GLY A 64 12.82 1.86 -14.43
N VAL A 65 13.74 1.53 -13.51
CA VAL A 65 15.18 1.66 -13.75
C VAL A 65 15.67 0.74 -14.87
N GLN A 66 15.03 -0.37 -15.10
CA GLN A 66 15.49 -1.40 -16.04
C GLN A 66 14.88 -1.31 -17.43
N LYS A 67 13.67 -0.74 -17.56
CA LYS A 67 12.94 -0.73 -18.83
C LYS A 67 11.87 0.37 -18.88
N ASP A 68 11.37 0.61 -20.09
CA ASP A 68 10.17 1.43 -20.30
C ASP A 68 8.95 0.79 -19.64
N GLY A 69 7.94 1.61 -19.36
CA GLY A 69 6.66 1.12 -18.87
C GLY A 69 5.91 0.24 -19.89
N HIS A 70 4.94 -0.50 -19.40
CA HIS A 70 4.25 -1.58 -20.10
C HIS A 70 2.76 -1.34 -20.36
N SER A 71 2.30 -0.08 -20.42
CA SER A 71 0.87 0.24 -20.65
C SER A 71 0.32 -0.40 -21.93
N LYS A 72 1.16 -0.53 -22.95
CA LYS A 72 0.79 -1.12 -24.25
C LYS A 72 0.44 -2.60 -24.17
N ASP A 73 0.95 -3.30 -23.18
CA ASP A 73 0.77 -4.76 -23.03
C ASP A 73 -0.57 -5.11 -22.38
N LYS A 74 -1.31 -4.10 -21.89
CA LYS A 74 -2.61 -4.29 -21.27
C LYS A 74 -2.61 -5.30 -20.10
N TRP A 75 -1.49 -5.40 -19.40
CA TRP A 75 -1.31 -6.42 -18.37
C TRP A 75 -2.18 -6.15 -17.14
N ILE A 76 -2.38 -4.89 -16.74
CA ILE A 76 -3.26 -4.52 -15.62
C ILE A 76 -4.70 -4.82 -15.99
N GLU A 77 -5.15 -4.40 -17.18
CA GLU A 77 -6.50 -4.69 -17.67
C GLU A 77 -6.77 -6.19 -17.72
N SER A 78 -5.76 -6.99 -18.14
CA SER A 78 -5.85 -8.45 -18.12
C SER A 78 -6.02 -9.01 -16.71
N GLN A 79 -5.32 -8.48 -15.70
CA GLN A 79 -5.46 -8.92 -14.32
C GLN A 79 -6.79 -8.45 -13.71
N ILE A 80 -7.25 -7.24 -14.02
CA ILE A 80 -8.58 -6.75 -13.60
C ILE A 80 -9.70 -7.59 -14.21
N ALA A 81 -9.55 -8.05 -15.46
CA ALA A 81 -10.52 -8.97 -16.08
C ALA A 81 -10.61 -10.30 -15.30
N LYS A 82 -9.47 -10.87 -14.86
CA LYS A 82 -9.47 -12.08 -14.02
C LYS A 82 -10.01 -11.85 -12.62
N TYR A 83 -9.75 -10.66 -12.04
CA TYR A 83 -10.36 -10.24 -10.81
C TYR A 83 -11.90 -10.18 -10.94
N ALA A 84 -12.42 -9.64 -12.04
CA ALA A 84 -13.86 -9.59 -12.30
C ALA A 84 -14.51 -10.97 -12.28
N GLU A 85 -13.82 -12.01 -12.75
CA GLU A 85 -14.31 -13.40 -12.68
C GLU A 85 -14.39 -13.92 -11.23
N CYS A 86 -13.48 -13.49 -10.35
CA CYS A 86 -13.48 -13.86 -8.93
C CYS A 86 -14.44 -12.99 -8.08
N LEU A 87 -14.80 -11.80 -8.55
CA LEU A 87 -15.51 -10.77 -7.78
C LEU A 87 -16.84 -11.24 -7.17
N PRO A 88 -17.68 -12.06 -7.83
CA PRO A 88 -18.92 -12.58 -7.24
C PRO A 88 -18.68 -13.38 -5.95
N ASN A 89 -17.58 -14.14 -5.87
CA ASN A 89 -17.21 -14.89 -4.68
C ASN A 89 -16.55 -13.97 -3.64
N LEU A 90 -15.57 -13.17 -4.03
CA LEU A 90 -14.92 -12.20 -3.15
C LEU A 90 -15.92 -11.36 -2.37
N ARG A 91 -17.01 -10.93 -3.01
CA ARG A 91 -18.08 -10.14 -2.38
C ARG A 91 -18.98 -10.94 -1.40
N LYS A 92 -18.94 -12.27 -1.41
CA LYS A 92 -19.55 -13.11 -0.37
C LYS A 92 -18.79 -13.00 0.96
N HIS A 93 -17.49 -12.75 0.88
CA HIS A 93 -16.59 -12.66 2.03
C HIS A 93 -16.42 -11.22 2.52
N ASN A 94 -16.38 -10.27 1.59
CA ASN A 94 -16.35 -8.84 1.91
C ASN A 94 -17.07 -8.04 0.82
N PRO A 95 -18.23 -7.39 1.11
CA PRO A 95 -18.98 -6.62 0.11
C PRO A 95 -18.26 -5.36 -0.39
N ASP A 96 -17.18 -4.97 0.26
CA ASP A 96 -16.42 -3.74 -0.02
C ASP A 96 -15.46 -3.87 -1.21
N TYR A 97 -15.37 -5.02 -1.87
CA TYR A 97 -14.57 -5.16 -3.09
C TYR A 97 -15.09 -4.26 -4.21
N PRO A 98 -14.24 -3.41 -4.82
CA PRO A 98 -14.64 -2.49 -5.88
C PRO A 98 -15.07 -3.22 -7.15
N ASP A 99 -15.86 -2.55 -7.99
CA ASP A 99 -16.18 -3.07 -9.32
C ASP A 99 -14.97 -3.03 -10.24
N ALA A 100 -14.86 -4.02 -11.12
CA ALA A 100 -13.79 -4.07 -12.12
C ALA A 100 -13.83 -2.86 -13.07
N GLU A 101 -15.03 -2.42 -13.46
CA GLU A 101 -15.22 -1.21 -14.27
C GLU A 101 -14.69 0.05 -13.56
N TYR A 102 -14.91 0.15 -12.24
CA TYR A 102 -14.34 1.23 -11.46
C TYR A 102 -12.81 1.19 -11.48
N LEU A 103 -12.20 0.02 -11.25
CA LEU A 103 -10.74 -0.13 -11.28
C LEU A 103 -10.16 0.26 -12.65
N LEU A 104 -10.83 -0.12 -13.74
CA LEU A 104 -10.46 0.31 -15.09
C LEU A 104 -10.60 1.82 -15.30
N SER A 105 -11.58 2.46 -14.67
CA SER A 105 -11.82 3.91 -14.81
C SER A 105 -10.78 4.79 -14.12
N VAL A 106 -10.02 4.22 -13.18
CA VAL A 106 -8.94 4.90 -12.44
C VAL A 106 -7.54 4.53 -12.93
N LEU A 107 -7.44 3.83 -14.08
CA LEU A 107 -6.16 3.61 -14.76
C LEU A 107 -5.70 4.90 -15.44
N ALA A 108 -4.40 5.17 -15.40
CA ALA A 108 -3.78 6.27 -16.10
C ALA A 108 -2.34 5.91 -16.52
N VAL A 109 -1.82 6.65 -17.49
CA VAL A 109 -0.43 6.55 -17.93
C VAL A 109 0.32 7.77 -17.41
N GLY A 110 1.38 7.52 -16.68
CA GLY A 110 2.30 8.53 -16.17
C GLY A 110 3.52 8.67 -17.08
N ASN A 111 4.67 8.86 -16.49
CA ASN A 111 5.93 8.88 -17.22
C ASN A 111 6.40 7.44 -17.44
N GLU A 112 6.27 6.92 -18.66
CA GLU A 112 6.68 5.58 -19.06
C GLU A 112 8.03 5.52 -19.78
N ASN A 113 8.57 6.66 -20.21
CA ASN A 113 9.78 6.69 -21.03
C ASN A 113 11.03 6.61 -20.16
N ARG A 114 11.82 5.56 -20.33
CA ARG A 114 13.09 5.36 -19.64
C ARG A 114 14.11 6.48 -19.90
N GLU A 115 14.06 7.13 -21.06
CA GLU A 115 14.92 8.29 -21.35
C GLU A 115 14.66 9.47 -20.40
N ASP A 116 13.52 9.45 -19.69
CA ASP A 116 13.14 10.46 -18.71
C ASP A 116 13.58 10.14 -17.26
N LEU A 117 14.25 8.99 -17.03
CA LEU A 117 14.71 8.60 -15.67
C LEU A 117 15.52 9.67 -14.96
N HIS A 118 16.33 10.41 -15.70
CA HIS A 118 17.17 11.48 -15.17
C HIS A 118 16.60 12.86 -15.36
N LYS A 119 15.45 12.99 -16.02
CA LYS A 119 14.75 14.27 -16.12
C LYS A 119 13.99 14.55 -14.84
N LEU A 120 14.03 15.80 -14.41
CA LEU A 120 13.36 16.28 -13.20
C LEU A 120 12.49 17.49 -13.56
N PRO A 121 11.49 17.84 -12.73
CA PRO A 121 10.75 19.07 -12.94
C PRO A 121 11.69 20.28 -13.06
N PRO A 122 11.47 21.23 -14.01
CA PRO A 122 10.30 21.34 -14.91
C PRO A 122 10.44 20.62 -16.26
N LEU A 123 11.44 19.78 -16.47
CA LEU A 123 11.75 19.16 -17.77
C LEU A 123 10.86 17.95 -18.12
N LEU A 124 10.10 17.47 -17.16
CA LEU A 124 9.16 16.38 -17.38
C LEU A 124 7.89 16.84 -18.08
N SER A 125 7.46 16.10 -19.09
CA SER A 125 6.18 16.32 -19.75
C SER A 125 5.02 16.04 -18.79
N ASP A 126 3.90 16.72 -19.00
CA ASP A 126 2.66 16.40 -18.29
C ASP A 126 2.11 15.04 -18.74
N SER A 127 1.36 14.38 -17.85
CA SER A 127 0.79 13.06 -18.12
C SER A 127 -0.57 12.90 -17.43
N GLU A 128 -1.38 11.96 -17.93
CA GLU A 128 -2.66 11.62 -17.30
C GLU A 128 -2.47 11.16 -15.85
N GLY A 129 -1.39 10.40 -15.58
CA GLY A 129 -1.03 9.96 -14.23
C GLY A 129 -0.70 11.11 -13.30
N ALA A 130 0.07 12.11 -13.77
CA ALA A 130 0.35 13.31 -12.98
C ALA A 130 -0.95 14.10 -12.70
N GLN A 131 -1.83 14.25 -13.69
CA GLN A 131 -3.12 14.91 -13.53
C GLN A 131 -4.06 14.14 -12.60
N LEU A 132 -4.04 12.80 -12.60
CA LEU A 132 -4.79 11.99 -11.65
C LEU A 132 -4.31 12.26 -10.20
N ILE A 133 -3.02 12.26 -9.96
CA ILE A 133 -2.44 12.57 -8.64
C ILE A 133 -2.85 13.98 -8.20
N ILE A 134 -2.74 14.98 -9.08
CA ILE A 134 -3.13 16.38 -8.81
C ILE A 134 -4.60 16.45 -8.39
N ARG A 135 -5.51 15.88 -9.19
CA ARG A 135 -6.95 15.90 -8.89
C ARG A 135 -7.25 15.24 -7.55
N THR A 136 -6.62 14.11 -7.27
CA THR A 136 -6.84 13.36 -6.02
C THR A 136 -6.33 14.11 -4.79
N LEU A 137 -5.19 14.77 -4.88
CA LEU A 137 -4.66 15.59 -3.79
C LEU A 137 -5.47 16.87 -3.54
N LEU A 138 -6.09 17.42 -4.60
CA LEU A 138 -6.83 18.68 -4.54
C LEU A 138 -8.35 18.50 -4.38
N ASP A 139 -8.87 17.28 -4.39
CA ASP A 139 -10.31 17.03 -4.21
C ASP A 139 -10.81 17.40 -2.79
N SER A 140 -12.12 17.34 -2.58
CA SER A 140 -12.75 17.71 -1.30
C SER A 140 -12.59 16.69 -0.17
N ASP A 141 -12.17 15.44 -0.48
CA ASP A 141 -11.96 14.40 0.52
C ASP A 141 -10.75 14.75 1.41
N PRO A 142 -10.90 14.89 2.73
CA PRO A 142 -9.81 15.30 3.62
C PRO A 142 -8.82 14.17 3.94
N ARG A 143 -9.15 12.92 3.64
CA ARG A 143 -8.32 11.75 4.00
C ARG A 143 -6.95 11.82 3.32
N PRO A 144 -5.90 11.33 3.97
CA PRO A 144 -4.61 11.13 3.34
C PRO A 144 -4.71 10.28 2.07
N VAL A 145 -3.79 10.52 1.14
CA VAL A 145 -3.60 9.74 -0.08
C VAL A 145 -2.24 9.07 -0.01
N HIS A 146 -2.24 7.77 0.07
CA HIS A 146 -1.02 6.95 0.07
C HIS A 146 -0.63 6.69 -1.38
N ILE A 147 0.48 7.28 -1.81
CA ILE A 147 1.00 7.16 -3.17
C ILE A 147 2.18 6.19 -3.12
N LEU A 148 1.96 4.99 -3.66
CA LEU A 148 2.86 3.86 -3.59
C LEU A 148 3.64 3.76 -4.90
N ALA A 149 4.92 4.12 -4.88
CA ALA A 149 5.79 4.05 -6.04
C ALA A 149 6.49 2.70 -6.08
N TRP A 150 6.05 1.82 -6.98
CA TRP A 150 6.63 0.53 -7.28
C TRP A 150 7.75 0.65 -8.32
N GLY A 151 7.58 1.58 -9.27
CA GLY A 151 8.61 2.00 -10.21
C GLY A 151 9.19 3.38 -9.88
N GLY A 152 9.50 4.16 -10.93
CA GLY A 152 10.00 5.52 -10.79
C GLY A 152 9.00 6.48 -10.15
N ALA A 153 9.49 7.54 -9.51
CA ALA A 153 8.70 8.58 -8.84
C ALA A 153 8.65 9.92 -9.60
N ASN A 154 9.10 9.95 -10.86
CA ASN A 154 9.09 11.16 -11.68
C ASN A 154 7.68 11.72 -11.92
N THR A 155 6.68 10.85 -12.08
CA THR A 155 5.27 11.26 -12.22
C THR A 155 4.76 11.96 -10.97
N GLN A 156 5.07 11.45 -9.79
CA GLN A 156 4.76 12.07 -8.50
C GLN A 156 5.47 13.42 -8.32
N ALA A 157 6.77 13.46 -8.66
CA ALA A 157 7.56 14.69 -8.59
C ALA A 157 6.97 15.77 -9.50
N ASN A 158 6.58 15.41 -10.72
CA ASN A 158 5.93 16.33 -11.67
C ASN A 158 4.58 16.83 -11.16
N ALA A 159 3.74 15.94 -10.62
CA ALA A 159 2.44 16.31 -10.06
C ALA A 159 2.59 17.31 -8.89
N LEU A 160 3.45 17.01 -7.93
CA LEU A 160 3.69 17.87 -6.77
C LEU A 160 4.33 19.21 -7.18
N TRP A 161 5.28 19.19 -8.12
CA TRP A 161 5.84 20.41 -8.68
C TRP A 161 4.78 21.28 -9.35
N GLN A 162 3.90 20.69 -10.17
CA GLN A 162 2.82 21.43 -10.83
C GLN A 162 1.88 22.08 -9.80
N ILE A 163 1.50 21.36 -8.73
CA ILE A 163 0.66 21.94 -7.68
C ILE A 163 1.38 23.16 -7.07
N LYS A 164 2.64 22.99 -6.68
CA LYS A 164 3.43 24.07 -6.04
C LYS A 164 3.63 25.29 -6.93
N GLN A 165 3.70 25.13 -8.26
CA GLN A 165 3.96 26.22 -9.21
C GLN A 165 2.71 26.87 -9.77
N LYS A 166 1.62 26.12 -9.96
CA LYS A 166 0.46 26.55 -10.74
C LYS A 166 -0.78 26.82 -9.89
N TYR A 167 -0.81 26.37 -8.64
CA TYR A 167 -1.96 26.49 -7.76
C TYR A 167 -1.68 27.45 -6.59
N SER A 168 -2.73 27.81 -5.86
CA SER A 168 -2.61 28.72 -4.71
C SER A 168 -1.83 28.08 -3.54
N ALA A 169 -1.32 28.92 -2.64
CA ALA A 169 -0.67 28.44 -1.41
C ALA A 169 -1.61 27.58 -0.54
N ALA A 170 -2.91 27.84 -0.57
CA ALA A 170 -3.91 27.04 0.16
C ALA A 170 -4.07 25.65 -0.44
N GLU A 171 -4.10 25.54 -1.78
CA GLU A 171 -4.15 24.26 -2.48
C GLU A 171 -2.85 23.46 -2.28
N TRP A 172 -1.69 24.12 -2.31
CA TRP A 172 -0.43 23.49 -1.96
C TRP A 172 -0.46 22.93 -0.52
N ALA A 173 -0.88 23.75 0.46
CA ALA A 173 -1.00 23.29 1.86
C ALA A 173 -1.96 22.09 1.99
N LYS A 174 -3.07 22.09 1.22
CA LYS A 174 -4.00 20.97 1.15
C LYS A 174 -3.32 19.71 0.59
N ALA A 175 -2.59 19.81 -0.51
CA ALA A 175 -1.87 18.69 -1.09
C ALA A 175 -0.83 18.12 -0.11
N VAL A 176 -0.05 18.97 0.55
CA VAL A 176 0.93 18.59 1.59
C VAL A 176 0.26 17.83 2.73
N SER A 177 -0.90 18.30 3.21
CA SER A 177 -1.61 17.63 4.32
C SER A 177 -2.06 16.22 3.99
N LYS A 178 -2.31 15.92 2.71
CA LYS A 178 -2.82 14.64 2.24
C LYS A 178 -1.73 13.68 1.75
N ALA A 179 -0.69 14.18 1.09
CA ALA A 179 0.30 13.34 0.43
C ALA A 179 1.11 12.48 1.41
N ARG A 180 1.15 11.18 1.16
CA ARG A 180 1.97 10.18 1.85
C ARG A 180 2.62 9.31 0.80
N LEU A 181 3.91 9.54 0.55
CA LEU A 181 4.63 8.80 -0.48
C LEU A 181 5.37 7.62 0.15
N TYR A 182 5.23 6.45 -0.47
CA TYR A 182 6.01 5.26 -0.17
C TYR A 182 6.74 4.84 -1.45
N CYS A 183 8.05 4.87 -1.45
CA CYS A 183 8.87 4.46 -2.59
C CYS A 183 9.56 3.13 -2.29
N ILE A 184 9.29 2.13 -3.14
CA ILE A 184 10.10 0.92 -3.20
C ILE A 184 11.39 1.31 -3.91
N TRP A 185 12.36 1.77 -3.12
CA TRP A 185 13.60 2.36 -3.58
C TRP A 185 13.39 3.62 -4.46
N TYR A 186 14.44 4.39 -4.66
CA TYR A 186 14.42 5.50 -5.63
C TYR A 186 14.91 4.99 -6.99
N GLN A 187 13.98 4.49 -7.81
CA GLN A 187 14.28 3.90 -9.11
C GLN A 187 14.59 4.93 -10.20
N ASP A 188 14.25 6.20 -9.97
CA ASP A 188 14.57 7.34 -10.81
C ASP A 188 14.96 8.57 -9.96
N GLY A 189 15.12 9.73 -10.60
CA GLY A 189 15.46 10.97 -9.92
C GLY A 189 14.33 11.58 -9.08
N GLY A 190 13.06 11.17 -9.30
CA GLY A 190 11.87 11.84 -8.74
C GLY A 190 11.79 11.78 -7.23
N GLY A 191 11.99 10.59 -6.64
CA GLY A 191 11.95 10.41 -5.19
C GLY A 191 12.98 11.30 -4.47
N LYS A 192 14.21 11.27 -4.93
CA LYS A 192 15.28 12.10 -4.38
C LYS A 192 15.03 13.59 -4.57
N TRP A 193 14.45 13.97 -5.71
CA TRP A 193 14.09 15.36 -5.98
C TRP A 193 12.99 15.83 -5.01
N ILE A 194 11.96 15.02 -4.74
CA ILE A 194 10.91 15.34 -3.77
C ILE A 194 11.51 15.55 -2.40
N GLU A 195 12.33 14.62 -1.91
CA GLU A 195 13.01 14.72 -0.62
C GLU A 195 13.77 16.05 -0.47
N GLN A 196 14.51 16.46 -1.51
CA GLN A 196 15.37 17.64 -1.47
C GLN A 196 14.64 18.97 -1.69
N ASN A 197 13.57 19.00 -2.49
CA ASN A 197 12.93 20.24 -2.92
C ASN A 197 11.54 20.47 -2.30
N LEU A 198 10.96 19.44 -1.70
CA LEU A 198 9.64 19.46 -1.07
C LEU A 198 9.69 18.85 0.33
N PRO A 199 10.50 19.41 1.25
CA PRO A 199 10.75 18.83 2.58
C PRO A 199 9.49 18.76 3.47
N GLU A 200 8.41 19.45 3.09
CA GLU A 200 7.11 19.38 3.73
C GLU A 200 6.33 18.08 3.40
N ILE A 201 6.68 17.35 2.34
CA ILE A 201 6.05 16.11 1.93
C ILE A 201 6.60 14.95 2.78
N ILE A 202 5.69 14.12 3.31
CA ILE A 202 6.07 12.87 3.96
C ILE A 202 6.43 11.85 2.87
N ILE A 203 7.69 11.40 2.90
CA ILE A 203 8.20 10.39 1.97
C ILE A 203 8.95 9.30 2.73
N TYR A 204 8.59 8.05 2.45
CA TYR A 204 9.27 6.88 2.95
C TYR A 204 10.04 6.20 1.80
N GLU A 205 11.35 6.11 1.93
CA GLU A 205 12.25 5.38 1.04
C GLU A 205 12.54 4.01 1.67
N SER A 206 11.91 2.96 1.16
CA SER A 206 12.26 1.58 1.52
C SER A 206 13.41 1.10 0.65
N GLY A 207 14.48 0.62 1.29
CA GLY A 207 15.67 0.18 0.58
C GLY A 207 16.77 1.21 0.43
N ALA A 208 16.83 2.20 1.32
CA ALA A 208 17.96 3.13 1.38
C ALA A 208 19.27 2.41 1.73
N PRO A 209 20.43 2.93 1.26
CA PRO A 209 21.73 2.39 1.64
C PRO A 209 21.94 2.43 3.15
N ASP A 210 22.46 1.34 3.72
CA ASP A 210 22.89 1.31 5.11
C ASP A 210 24.25 2.01 5.31
N HIS A 211 24.53 2.44 6.55
CA HIS A 211 25.80 3.03 6.95
C HIS A 211 27.02 2.13 6.68
N ASP A 212 26.81 0.82 6.65
CA ASP A 212 27.85 -0.18 6.41
C ASP A 212 28.00 -0.56 4.92
N GLY A 213 27.38 0.20 4.00
CA GLY A 213 27.42 -0.04 2.56
C GLY A 213 26.52 -1.19 2.08
N GLY A 214 25.72 -1.73 2.95
CA GLY A 214 24.63 -2.66 2.62
C GLY A 214 23.35 -1.90 2.27
N TRP A 215 22.35 -2.63 1.81
CA TRP A 215 21.03 -2.10 1.53
C TRP A 215 20.04 -2.68 2.52
N ARG A 216 19.13 -1.84 3.04
CA ARG A 216 18.02 -2.27 3.89
C ARG A 216 16.79 -2.39 3.02
N TYR A 217 16.42 -3.61 2.69
CA TYR A 217 15.27 -3.87 1.84
C TYR A 217 14.20 -4.62 2.61
N VAL A 218 13.21 -3.92 3.16
CA VAL A 218 12.01 -4.56 3.70
C VAL A 218 11.31 -5.35 2.59
N TRP A 219 11.29 -4.84 1.37
CA TRP A 219 10.69 -5.50 0.22
C TRP A 219 11.39 -6.80 -0.21
N ASP A 220 12.67 -7.02 0.10
CA ASP A 220 13.38 -8.28 -0.16
C ASP A 220 12.66 -9.50 0.44
N TYR A 221 11.91 -9.31 1.52
CA TYR A 221 11.27 -10.42 2.22
C TYR A 221 10.02 -10.95 1.53
N MET A 222 9.49 -10.21 0.57
CA MET A 222 8.39 -10.66 -0.28
C MET A 222 8.87 -11.27 -1.60
N SER A 223 10.18 -11.50 -1.75
CA SER A 223 10.75 -12.08 -2.98
C SER A 223 11.69 -13.24 -2.67
N VAL A 224 11.43 -14.38 -3.31
CA VAL A 224 12.29 -15.58 -3.32
C VAL A 224 12.85 -15.78 -4.72
N ASP A 225 13.24 -14.70 -5.37
CA ASP A 225 13.81 -14.74 -6.69
C ASP A 225 15.30 -15.14 -6.70
N TYR A 226 15.90 -15.18 -7.89
CA TYR A 226 17.29 -15.57 -8.07
C TYR A 226 18.26 -14.67 -7.28
N TYR A 227 17.99 -13.39 -7.15
CA TYR A 227 18.85 -12.43 -6.46
C TYR A 227 18.70 -12.48 -4.93
N PHE A 228 17.48 -12.73 -4.44
CA PHE A 228 17.11 -12.62 -3.03
C PHE A 228 17.00 -13.97 -2.32
N LYS A 229 16.93 -15.07 -3.06
CA LYS A 229 16.90 -16.45 -2.54
C LYS A 229 17.95 -16.71 -1.45
N ASN A 230 19.13 -16.13 -1.58
CA ASN A 230 20.20 -16.28 -0.60
C ASN A 230 20.00 -15.43 0.66
N ARG A 231 19.16 -14.40 0.66
CA ARG A 231 18.90 -13.53 1.81
C ARG A 231 17.83 -14.14 2.71
N LEU A 232 16.73 -14.60 2.16
CA LEU A 232 15.75 -15.39 2.92
C LEU A 232 16.36 -16.66 3.46
N SER A 233 17.20 -17.35 2.71
CA SER A 233 17.87 -18.59 3.14
C SER A 233 18.78 -18.41 4.35
N LYS A 234 19.33 -17.22 4.57
CA LYS A 234 20.15 -16.92 5.75
C LYS A 234 19.35 -16.83 7.03
N ASN A 235 18.03 -16.60 6.95
CA ASN A 235 17.25 -16.15 8.10
C ASN A 235 16.27 -17.18 8.69
N SER A 236 15.66 -18.06 7.91
CA SER A 236 14.79 -19.15 8.40
C SER A 236 14.33 -20.06 7.28
N LYS A 237 14.50 -21.36 7.44
CA LYS A 237 13.91 -22.37 6.55
C LYS A 237 12.38 -22.31 6.54
N GLU A 238 11.78 -21.97 7.67
CA GLU A 238 10.34 -21.89 7.86
C GLU A 238 9.75 -20.75 7.00
N LEU A 239 10.39 -19.58 6.96
CA LEU A 239 9.94 -18.47 6.10
C LEU A 239 10.10 -18.79 4.60
N GLN A 240 11.14 -19.57 4.24
CA GLN A 240 11.28 -20.00 2.85
C GLN A 240 10.14 -20.94 2.44
N GLN A 241 9.74 -21.86 3.33
CA GLN A 241 8.71 -22.85 3.05
C GLN A 241 7.34 -22.25 2.76
N ILE A 242 7.03 -21.08 3.34
CA ILE A 242 5.77 -20.36 3.09
C ILE A 242 5.83 -19.41 1.86
N MET A 243 6.93 -19.41 1.12
CA MET A 243 7.13 -18.53 -0.03
C MET A 243 7.61 -19.29 -1.27
N ASP A 244 7.97 -20.56 -1.13
CA ASP A 244 8.52 -21.38 -2.19
C ASP A 244 7.45 -21.96 -3.14
N LYS A 245 7.93 -22.67 -4.15
CA LYS A 245 7.07 -23.22 -5.23
C LYS A 245 5.95 -24.13 -4.73
N PRO A 246 6.18 -25.11 -3.81
CA PRO A 246 5.10 -25.94 -3.31
C PRO A 246 4.02 -25.15 -2.59
N TRP A 247 4.42 -24.24 -1.70
CA TRP A 247 3.46 -23.42 -0.96
C TRP A 247 2.61 -22.54 -1.87
N LEU A 248 3.26 -21.85 -2.83
CA LEU A 248 2.56 -20.98 -3.77
C LEU A 248 1.60 -21.77 -4.67
N ALA A 249 2.04 -22.96 -5.13
CA ALA A 249 1.19 -23.84 -5.93
C ALA A 249 -0.05 -24.28 -5.16
N ASP A 250 0.12 -24.72 -3.90
CA ASP A 250 -0.94 -25.33 -3.09
C ASP A 250 -1.91 -24.30 -2.50
N HIS A 251 -1.41 -23.11 -2.13
CA HIS A 251 -2.22 -22.12 -1.39
C HIS A 251 -2.70 -20.95 -2.23
N ILE A 252 -2.12 -20.74 -3.42
CA ILE A 252 -2.47 -19.60 -4.27
C ILE A 252 -2.87 -20.03 -5.67
N LYS A 253 -1.98 -20.69 -6.43
CA LYS A 253 -2.18 -20.84 -7.88
C LYS A 253 -3.19 -21.91 -8.24
N ASN A 254 -3.16 -23.07 -7.60
CA ASN A 254 -3.94 -24.22 -7.99
C ASN A 254 -5.30 -24.24 -7.28
N GLY A 255 -6.36 -24.13 -8.06
CA GLY A 255 -7.72 -24.25 -7.53
C GLY A 255 -8.31 -22.98 -6.91
N HIS A 256 -7.61 -21.83 -6.95
CA HIS A 256 -8.06 -20.57 -6.33
C HIS A 256 -8.54 -19.52 -7.35
N GLY A 257 -9.00 -19.97 -8.51
CA GLY A 257 -9.62 -19.12 -9.53
C GLY A 257 -8.65 -18.43 -10.49
N PRO A 258 -9.19 -17.72 -11.49
CA PRO A 258 -8.38 -17.20 -12.61
C PRO A 258 -7.41 -16.10 -12.21
N LEU A 259 -7.74 -15.27 -11.21
CA LEU A 259 -6.83 -14.23 -10.73
C LEU A 259 -5.58 -14.85 -10.10
N CYS A 260 -5.76 -15.80 -9.18
CA CYS A 260 -4.66 -16.50 -8.51
C CYS A 260 -3.83 -17.34 -9.47
N ALA A 261 -4.47 -18.05 -10.42
CA ALA A 261 -3.79 -18.84 -11.44
C ALA A 261 -2.91 -17.99 -12.36
N ALA A 262 -3.21 -16.70 -12.50
CA ALA A 262 -2.43 -15.76 -13.32
C ALA A 262 -1.15 -15.25 -12.64
N TYR A 263 -0.88 -15.65 -11.40
CA TYR A 263 0.35 -15.25 -10.71
C TYR A 263 1.58 -15.67 -11.54
N PRO A 264 2.45 -14.72 -11.96
CA PRO A 264 3.39 -14.97 -13.04
C PRO A 264 4.54 -15.89 -12.66
N GLN A 265 4.93 -15.91 -11.39
CA GLN A 265 6.04 -16.71 -10.90
C GLN A 265 5.57 -18.05 -10.29
N GLU A 266 6.51 -18.98 -10.12
CA GLU A 266 6.25 -20.24 -9.41
C GLU A 266 6.53 -20.16 -7.90
N TYR A 267 7.11 -19.06 -7.43
CA TYR A 267 7.44 -18.75 -6.05
C TYR A 267 7.06 -17.29 -5.77
N THR A 268 6.97 -16.88 -4.51
CA THR A 268 6.66 -15.50 -4.16
C THR A 268 7.73 -14.56 -4.71
N SER A 269 7.31 -13.58 -5.52
CA SER A 269 8.15 -12.56 -6.13
C SER A 269 7.38 -11.24 -6.17
N GLU A 270 7.38 -10.52 -5.05
CA GLU A 270 6.49 -9.38 -4.79
C GLU A 270 7.25 -8.24 -4.10
N GLY A 271 8.23 -7.64 -4.81
CA GLY A 271 9.01 -6.53 -4.28
C GLY A 271 8.17 -5.34 -3.81
N ASP A 272 7.01 -5.12 -4.40
CA ASP A 272 6.17 -3.94 -4.19
C ASP A 272 5.09 -4.12 -3.14
N THR A 273 4.74 -5.36 -2.81
CA THR A 273 3.73 -5.70 -1.81
C THR A 273 3.96 -5.03 -0.44
N PRO A 274 5.18 -4.89 0.09
CA PRO A 274 5.41 -4.21 1.36
C PRO A 274 4.87 -2.77 1.41
N SER A 275 4.72 -2.10 0.27
CA SER A 275 4.23 -0.72 0.21
C SER A 275 2.78 -0.55 0.66
N PHE A 276 1.92 -1.54 0.45
CA PHE A 276 0.51 -1.48 0.86
C PHE A 276 0.19 -2.33 2.11
N MET A 277 1.10 -3.16 2.57
CA MET A 277 0.92 -3.94 3.80
C MET A 277 0.62 -3.07 5.04
N PRO A 278 1.18 -1.85 5.21
CA PRO A 278 0.82 -0.96 6.32
C PRO A 278 -0.64 -0.54 6.32
N LEU A 279 -1.33 -0.66 5.20
CA LEU A 279 -2.67 -0.14 4.98
C LEU A 279 -3.76 -1.21 5.16
N ILE A 280 -3.37 -2.48 5.31
CA ILE A 280 -4.30 -3.60 5.44
C ILE A 280 -5.00 -3.55 6.79
N ARG A 281 -6.32 -3.67 6.77
CA ARG A 281 -7.22 -3.59 7.93
C ARG A 281 -7.16 -4.86 8.77
N ASN A 282 -6.12 -4.98 9.59
CA ASN A 282 -5.84 -6.13 10.45
C ASN A 282 -5.73 -5.76 11.95
N GLY A 283 -6.06 -4.52 12.30
CA GLY A 283 -5.91 -3.97 13.65
C GLY A 283 -4.51 -3.42 13.95
N LEU A 284 -3.57 -3.49 13.01
CA LEU A 284 -2.22 -2.94 13.08
C LEU A 284 -1.94 -1.97 11.93
N GLU A 285 -2.99 -1.48 11.29
CA GLU A 285 -2.88 -0.57 10.17
C GLU A 285 -2.29 0.79 10.57
N GLN A 286 -1.46 1.34 9.70
CA GLN A 286 -0.63 2.52 9.95
C GLN A 286 -1.04 3.72 9.06
N HIS A 287 -2.33 3.98 8.94
CA HIS A 287 -2.85 5.01 8.04
C HIS A 287 -2.35 6.43 8.37
N THR A 288 -2.04 6.68 9.63
CA THR A 288 -1.64 8.02 10.10
C THR A 288 -0.15 8.13 10.39
N ASP A 289 0.47 7.06 10.87
CA ASP A 289 1.87 7.05 11.28
C ASP A 289 2.50 5.67 11.02
N TYR A 290 3.32 5.56 9.99
CA TYR A 290 4.03 4.34 9.62
C TYR A 290 5.03 3.87 10.70
N THR A 291 5.50 4.77 11.58
CA THR A 291 6.50 4.45 12.60
C THR A 291 5.99 3.55 13.73
N LEU A 292 4.66 3.36 13.81
CA LEU A 292 4.06 2.48 14.82
C LEU A 292 4.41 1.00 14.64
N GLY A 293 4.81 0.61 13.44
CA GLY A 293 5.13 -0.78 13.10
C GLY A 293 3.89 -1.64 12.86
N GLY A 294 4.04 -2.72 12.13
CA GLY A 294 2.96 -3.63 11.72
C GLY A 294 3.38 -4.44 10.51
N TRP A 295 2.42 -4.84 9.67
CA TRP A 295 2.70 -5.66 8.49
C TRP A 295 3.59 -4.97 7.45
N GLY A 296 3.70 -3.65 7.46
CA GLY A 296 4.62 -2.89 6.62
C GLY A 296 6.02 -2.69 7.20
N GLY A 297 6.36 -3.40 8.27
CA GLY A 297 7.62 -3.15 8.98
C GLY A 297 7.52 -1.94 9.91
N ARG A 298 8.66 -1.37 10.28
CA ARG A 298 8.75 -0.18 11.14
C ARG A 298 9.73 0.81 10.53
N PRO A 299 9.27 1.80 9.76
CA PRO A 299 10.11 2.91 9.34
C PRO A 299 10.41 3.86 10.49
N GLU A 300 11.44 4.66 10.33
CA GLU A 300 11.80 5.73 11.25
C GLU A 300 12.15 7.01 10.49
N TYR A 301 11.87 8.17 11.10
CA TYR A 301 12.28 9.44 10.55
C TYR A 301 13.81 9.59 10.58
N LYS A 302 14.40 9.94 9.45
CA LYS A 302 15.85 10.19 9.31
C LYS A 302 16.16 11.68 9.27
N ASN A 303 15.37 12.44 8.51
CA ASN A 303 15.56 13.87 8.36
C ASN A 303 14.22 14.52 7.98
N GLY A 304 13.71 15.41 8.82
CA GLY A 304 12.44 16.09 8.58
C GLY A 304 11.29 15.08 8.38
N ASN A 305 10.66 15.13 7.22
CA ASN A 305 9.56 14.24 6.82
C ASN A 305 10.02 13.03 5.99
N HIS A 306 11.33 12.83 5.85
CA HIS A 306 11.91 11.67 5.19
C HIS A 306 12.06 10.50 6.17
N MET A 307 11.49 9.36 5.79
CA MET A 307 11.55 8.10 6.54
C MET A 307 12.34 7.05 5.76
N GLN A 308 12.98 6.16 6.48
CA GLN A 308 13.67 4.97 5.96
C GLN A 308 13.34 3.76 6.82
N ASP A 309 13.73 2.55 6.38
CA ASP A 309 13.59 1.34 7.16
C ASP A 309 14.28 1.49 8.52
N GLY A 310 13.51 1.30 9.58
CA GLY A 310 13.98 1.36 10.97
C GLY A 310 14.47 0.00 11.48
N ASN A 311 14.59 -0.15 12.79
CA ASN A 311 15.06 -1.38 13.42
C ASN A 311 14.13 -1.82 14.54
N ASP A 312 14.04 -3.15 14.76
CA ASP A 312 13.48 -3.78 15.95
C ASP A 312 14.55 -4.67 16.63
N LEU A 313 14.30 -5.09 17.85
CA LEU A 313 15.18 -6.00 18.57
C LEU A 313 14.78 -7.46 18.32
N LYS A 314 15.67 -8.21 17.68
CA LYS A 314 15.57 -9.67 17.57
C LYS A 314 16.56 -10.32 18.55
N ASN A 315 16.05 -10.95 19.60
CA ASN A 315 16.88 -11.53 20.67
C ASN A 315 17.89 -10.54 21.28
N GLY A 316 17.48 -9.27 21.43
CA GLY A 316 18.33 -8.21 21.98
C GLY A 316 19.30 -7.55 20.97
N VAL A 317 19.30 -7.97 19.72
CA VAL A 317 20.12 -7.42 18.64
C VAL A 317 19.25 -6.58 17.71
N SER A 318 19.75 -5.40 17.32
CA SER A 318 19.08 -4.52 16.37
C SER A 318 19.06 -5.14 14.97
N ASP A 319 17.87 -5.25 14.38
CA ASP A 319 17.64 -5.90 13.08
C ASP A 319 16.53 -5.17 12.31
N SER A 320 16.85 -4.52 11.21
CA SER A 320 15.88 -3.82 10.37
C SER A 320 14.92 -4.79 9.68
N HIS A 321 15.40 -5.95 9.32
CA HIS A 321 14.63 -6.97 8.63
C HIS A 321 13.56 -7.58 9.53
N TYR A 322 13.85 -7.69 10.83
CA TYR A 322 12.90 -8.26 11.78
C TYR A 322 11.64 -7.40 11.96
N THR A 323 11.70 -6.11 11.64
CA THR A 323 10.52 -5.22 11.67
C THR A 323 9.38 -5.74 10.80
N PHE A 324 9.70 -6.36 9.67
CA PHE A 324 8.76 -6.92 8.70
C PHE A 324 8.68 -8.46 8.77
N GLN A 325 9.83 -9.13 8.84
CA GLN A 325 9.98 -10.58 8.75
C GLN A 325 9.12 -11.35 9.75
N ARG A 326 8.97 -10.80 10.97
CA ARG A 326 8.14 -11.38 12.04
C ARG A 326 6.66 -11.53 11.67
N TRP A 327 6.18 -10.77 10.70
CA TRP A 327 4.79 -10.77 10.26
C TRP A 327 4.53 -11.67 9.05
N LEU A 328 5.57 -12.13 8.35
CA LEU A 328 5.43 -12.92 7.12
C LEU A 328 4.48 -14.13 7.26
N PRO A 329 4.51 -14.91 8.34
CA PRO A 329 3.57 -16.03 8.48
C PRO A 329 2.11 -15.56 8.51
N ALA A 330 1.81 -14.45 9.19
CA ALA A 330 0.47 -13.89 9.23
C ALA A 330 0.05 -13.35 7.86
N ILE A 331 0.95 -12.62 7.18
CA ILE A 331 0.73 -12.06 5.84
C ILE A 331 0.44 -13.17 4.83
N GLN A 332 1.21 -14.26 4.84
CA GLN A 332 1.03 -15.38 3.91
C GLN A 332 -0.25 -16.16 4.19
N ASN A 333 -0.57 -16.41 5.45
CA ASN A 333 -1.81 -17.09 5.83
C ASN A 333 -3.06 -16.27 5.47
N ASP A 334 -3.04 -14.96 5.65
CA ASP A 334 -4.14 -14.08 5.24
C ASP A 334 -4.30 -14.07 3.72
N TRP A 335 -3.19 -14.06 2.98
CA TRP A 335 -3.25 -14.16 1.52
C TRP A 335 -3.84 -15.49 1.05
N ALA A 336 -3.43 -16.60 1.64
CA ALA A 336 -4.02 -17.91 1.35
C ALA A 336 -5.53 -17.93 1.61
N ALA A 337 -5.99 -17.35 2.73
CA ALA A 337 -7.41 -17.22 3.02
C ALA A 337 -8.16 -16.40 1.96
N ARG A 338 -7.55 -15.29 1.47
CA ARG A 338 -8.14 -14.48 0.39
C ARG A 338 -8.10 -15.18 -0.97
N ALA A 339 -7.14 -16.07 -1.21
CA ALA A 339 -7.15 -16.94 -2.37
C ALA A 339 -8.34 -17.89 -2.34
N ASP A 340 -8.66 -18.48 -1.17
CA ASP A 340 -9.88 -19.26 -0.98
C ASP A 340 -11.13 -18.44 -1.28
N TRP A 341 -11.17 -17.14 -0.93
CA TRP A 341 -12.33 -16.27 -1.20
C TRP A 341 -12.60 -16.10 -2.71
N CYS A 342 -11.60 -16.26 -3.56
CA CYS A 342 -11.79 -16.18 -5.01
C CYS A 342 -12.69 -17.28 -5.56
N VAL A 343 -12.83 -18.41 -4.84
CA VAL A 343 -13.58 -19.59 -5.29
C VAL A 343 -14.69 -20.02 -4.32
N ALA A 344 -14.61 -19.64 -3.05
CA ALA A 344 -15.63 -20.00 -2.07
C ALA A 344 -16.91 -19.16 -2.27
N ASP A 345 -18.00 -19.84 -2.59
CA ASP A 345 -19.30 -19.24 -2.91
C ASP A 345 -20.16 -18.93 -1.67
N GLU A 346 -19.67 -19.28 -0.48
CA GLU A 346 -20.32 -19.01 0.81
C GLU A 346 -19.29 -18.57 1.85
N TYR A 347 -19.65 -17.61 2.72
CA TYR A 347 -18.81 -17.10 3.79
C TYR A 347 -18.21 -18.20 4.69
N SER A 348 -19.01 -19.22 5.00
CA SER A 348 -18.62 -20.33 5.87
C SER A 348 -17.60 -21.30 5.28
N LYS A 349 -17.31 -21.19 3.98
CA LYS A 349 -16.41 -22.11 3.25
C LYS A 349 -14.96 -21.64 3.21
N ALA A 350 -14.64 -20.49 3.78
CA ALA A 350 -13.28 -19.96 3.84
C ALA A 350 -12.96 -19.34 5.20
N ASN A 351 -11.67 -19.18 5.49
CA ASN A 351 -11.20 -18.54 6.71
C ASN A 351 -11.33 -17.01 6.62
N HIS A 352 -11.57 -16.38 7.78
CA HIS A 352 -11.66 -14.93 7.93
C HIS A 352 -10.90 -14.45 9.14
N GLN A 353 -10.52 -13.19 9.12
CA GLN A 353 -9.93 -12.55 10.29
C GLN A 353 -10.93 -12.54 11.45
N PRO A 354 -10.49 -12.80 12.69
CA PRO A 354 -11.36 -12.69 13.86
C PRO A 354 -11.91 -11.27 14.00
N VAL A 355 -13.23 -11.14 14.16
CA VAL A 355 -13.87 -9.86 14.49
C VAL A 355 -14.07 -9.81 15.99
N ALA A 356 -13.27 -9.01 16.69
CA ALA A 356 -13.46 -8.75 18.10
C ALA A 356 -14.75 -7.90 18.30
N ARG A 357 -15.68 -8.39 19.09
CA ARG A 357 -16.83 -7.61 19.57
C ARG A 357 -16.59 -7.31 21.05
N ILE A 358 -16.44 -6.06 21.38
CA ILE A 358 -16.30 -5.55 22.75
C ILE A 358 -17.65 -5.02 23.21
#